data_b325d62645915d719c2ccaffcc0b4a33
#
_entry.id   b325d62645915d719c2ccaffcc0b4a33
#
_cell.length_a   1.000
_cell.length_b   1.000
_cell.length_c   1.000
_cell.angle_alpha   90.00
_cell.angle_beta   90.00
_cell.angle_gamma   90.00
#
_symmetry.space_group_name_H-M   'P 1'
#
loop_
_entity.id
_entity.type
_entity.pdbx_description
1 polymer ?
#
loop_
_entity_poly.entity_id
_entity_poly.type
_entity_poly.pdbx_seq_one_letter_code
_entity_poly.pdbx_strand_id
1 'polypeptide(L)'
;MFSLFEQDLKKLNALYTHQQFSFICLYGRSGTGKTAFVRDFCADKHTLFFSAQETEPGQQLASFRAAAGLYLQSASLPEEFKDWDHAFSFIAEYSMVRRLILVLDEFHIIMEHDSSFYNAFSHAVMHTLNSGRVFLIITSSSISQVQRLLGQPDAGPFSMLTAKACLTSVPFYACQPLLADFAPLEQLTLYCVTGGLPGCLHRIDKSRSVEDNIISLFFETDSLQHLNPPAFLHQELRETSTYNYLLSIIASGRSKLADIAREASIGTNKCAKYLNTLIALGVLRKEFPAADETRKRVRYVFADQMLRFWYKFVCPNLSGILFGRGRELFEQQVKPHLTDFLAPVFETVCAEYLENLAESGQTPFLCREIGSWWTGGTSREPFFRIPIVADEGDSIVLGACNCSEEPAGSPLLDSLLTPPAPFADRTCYCCVFSISGFKKELAQAAAHASNVWLIDLEDMIPSAKN
;
A
#
# COMPACT_ATOMS: atom_id res chain seq x y z
N MET A 1 1.88 -5.87 -16.08
CA MET A 1 1.59 -6.07 -14.65
C MET A 1 2.84 -6.51 -13.87
N PHE A 2 3.79 -7.17 -14.54
CA PHE A 2 4.96 -7.83 -13.94
C PHE A 2 5.96 -6.93 -13.19
N SER A 3 6.08 -5.66 -13.56
CA SER A 3 7.08 -4.76 -12.95
C SER A 3 6.79 -4.35 -11.50
N LEU A 4 5.52 -4.35 -11.09
CA LEU A 4 5.12 -3.87 -9.76
C LEU A 4 5.61 -4.75 -8.60
N PHE A 5 5.77 -6.06 -8.82
CA PHE A 5 6.13 -7.05 -7.81
C PHE A 5 7.29 -7.96 -8.27
N GLU A 6 8.20 -7.45 -9.08
CA GLU A 6 9.26 -8.26 -9.69
C GLU A 6 10.15 -8.97 -8.68
N GLN A 7 10.52 -8.28 -7.60
CA GLN A 7 11.35 -8.87 -6.55
C GLN A 7 10.62 -9.98 -5.80
N ASP A 8 9.34 -9.82 -5.54
CA ASP A 8 8.54 -10.82 -4.85
C ASP A 8 8.26 -12.02 -5.74
N LEU A 9 8.07 -11.79 -7.05
CA LEU A 9 7.98 -12.89 -8.05
C LEU A 9 9.30 -13.67 -8.13
N LYS A 10 10.45 -13.02 -8.09
CA LYS A 10 11.77 -13.69 -8.05
C LYS A 10 11.91 -14.58 -6.81
N LYS A 11 11.52 -14.06 -5.62
CA LYS A 11 11.53 -14.85 -4.37
C LYS A 11 10.59 -16.04 -4.46
N LEU A 12 9.38 -15.85 -4.97
CA LEU A 12 8.39 -16.92 -5.09
C LEU A 12 8.84 -17.99 -6.11
N ASN A 13 9.45 -17.58 -7.22
CA ASN A 13 10.04 -18.50 -8.19
C ASN A 13 11.21 -19.31 -7.58
N ALA A 14 12.06 -18.70 -6.76
CA ALA A 14 13.11 -19.39 -6.04
C ALA A 14 12.55 -20.48 -5.11
N LEU A 15 11.49 -20.18 -4.36
CA LEU A 15 10.80 -21.16 -3.53
C LEU A 15 10.18 -22.30 -4.36
N TYR A 16 9.64 -21.99 -5.55
CA TYR A 16 9.07 -22.99 -6.43
C TYR A 16 10.09 -23.97 -6.98
N THR A 17 11.37 -23.63 -7.11
CA THR A 17 12.42 -24.54 -7.58
C THR A 17 12.69 -25.69 -6.60
N HIS A 18 12.44 -25.49 -5.31
CA HIS A 18 12.53 -26.54 -4.31
C HIS A 18 11.37 -27.51 -4.48
N GLN A 19 11.66 -28.78 -4.84
CA GLN A 19 10.66 -29.82 -5.18
C GLN A 19 9.86 -30.35 -3.97
N GLN A 20 9.86 -29.65 -2.85
CA GLN A 20 9.15 -30.01 -1.61
C GLN A 20 7.83 -29.27 -1.49
N PHE A 21 6.99 -29.70 -0.57
CA PHE A 21 5.80 -28.97 -0.16
C PHE A 21 6.19 -27.54 0.24
N SER A 22 5.41 -26.59 -0.21
CA SER A 22 5.56 -25.19 0.18
C SER A 22 4.19 -24.59 0.41
N PHE A 23 4.04 -23.81 1.46
CA PHE A 23 2.79 -23.14 1.81
C PHE A 23 3.00 -21.63 1.88
N ILE A 24 2.30 -20.90 1.01
CA ILE A 24 2.40 -19.45 0.85
C ILE A 24 1.08 -18.80 1.22
N CYS A 25 1.11 -17.76 2.04
CA CYS A 25 -0.06 -16.94 2.37
C CYS A 25 0.14 -15.50 1.85
N LEU A 26 -0.70 -15.10 0.89
CA LEU A 26 -0.74 -13.74 0.35
C LEU A 26 -2.01 -13.06 0.80
N TYR A 27 -1.91 -11.94 1.50
CA TYR A 27 -3.08 -11.23 1.98
C TYR A 27 -2.93 -9.72 1.80
N GLY A 28 -4.01 -9.00 1.95
CA GLY A 28 -4.08 -7.56 1.75
C GLY A 28 -5.45 -7.16 1.22
N ARG A 29 -5.84 -5.91 1.35
CA ARG A 29 -7.17 -5.47 0.96
C ARG A 29 -7.49 -5.74 -0.53
N SER A 30 -8.76 -5.72 -0.89
CA SER A 30 -9.18 -5.80 -2.29
C SER A 30 -8.50 -4.69 -3.13
N GLY A 31 -8.15 -5.02 -4.37
CA GLY A 31 -7.49 -4.09 -5.29
C GLY A 31 -5.96 -4.01 -5.16
N THR A 32 -5.31 -4.68 -4.19
CA THR A 32 -3.84 -4.72 -4.08
C THR A 32 -3.15 -5.62 -5.11
N GLY A 33 -3.91 -6.28 -5.99
CA GLY A 33 -3.35 -7.07 -7.07
C GLY A 33 -2.99 -8.53 -6.73
N LYS A 34 -3.47 -9.08 -5.59
CA LYS A 34 -3.20 -10.47 -5.16
C LYS A 34 -3.44 -11.50 -6.25
N THR A 35 -4.67 -11.55 -6.77
CA THR A 35 -5.08 -12.51 -7.79
C THR A 35 -4.27 -12.34 -9.08
N ALA A 36 -3.97 -11.10 -9.46
CA ALA A 36 -3.13 -10.81 -10.63
C ALA A 36 -1.69 -11.29 -10.43
N PHE A 37 -1.10 -11.02 -9.27
CA PHE A 37 0.23 -11.49 -8.90
C PHE A 37 0.33 -13.03 -8.94
N VAL A 38 -0.67 -13.72 -8.36
CA VAL A 38 -0.73 -15.19 -8.38
C VAL A 38 -0.90 -15.71 -9.80
N ARG A 39 -1.78 -15.09 -10.60
CA ARG A 39 -1.96 -15.47 -12.01
C ARG A 39 -0.67 -15.33 -12.81
N ASP A 40 0.06 -14.24 -12.63
CA ASP A 40 1.32 -13.98 -13.31
C ASP A 40 2.39 -15.03 -12.89
N PHE A 41 2.46 -15.36 -11.60
CA PHE A 41 3.33 -16.43 -11.11
C PHE A 41 2.99 -17.80 -11.70
N CYS A 42 1.71 -18.07 -11.90
CA CYS A 42 1.20 -19.38 -12.36
C CYS A 42 1.19 -19.55 -13.89
N ALA A 43 1.45 -18.48 -14.68
CA ALA A 43 1.18 -18.44 -16.13
C ALA A 43 1.83 -19.59 -16.93
N ASP A 44 3.02 -20.04 -16.52
CA ASP A 44 3.81 -21.09 -17.18
C ASP A 44 3.88 -22.40 -16.36
N LYS A 45 3.06 -22.53 -15.30
CA LYS A 45 3.14 -23.61 -14.34
C LYS A 45 1.85 -24.42 -14.28
N HIS A 46 1.98 -25.68 -13.92
CA HIS A 46 0.83 -26.57 -13.75
C HIS A 46 0.07 -26.18 -12.49
N THR A 47 -1.12 -25.61 -12.66
CA THR A 47 -1.86 -24.94 -11.60
C THR A 47 -3.32 -25.38 -11.57
N LEU A 48 -3.83 -25.66 -10.38
CA LEU A 48 -5.25 -25.66 -10.06
C LEU A 48 -5.56 -24.34 -9.33
N PHE A 49 -6.29 -23.47 -9.99
CA PHE A 49 -6.75 -22.21 -9.41
C PHE A 49 -8.23 -22.31 -9.05
N PHE A 50 -8.54 -22.09 -7.78
CA PHE A 50 -9.90 -22.05 -7.26
C PHE A 50 -10.11 -20.73 -6.51
N SER A 51 -11.11 -19.97 -6.92
CA SER A 51 -11.56 -18.76 -6.24
C SER A 51 -12.85 -19.06 -5.48
N ALA A 52 -12.81 -18.86 -4.18
CA ALA A 52 -13.97 -19.05 -3.31
C ALA A 52 -15.09 -18.06 -3.59
N GLN A 53 -16.31 -18.46 -3.37
CA GLN A 53 -17.51 -17.64 -3.55
C GLN A 53 -18.39 -17.72 -2.30
N GLU A 54 -19.15 -16.66 -2.04
CA GLU A 54 -20.15 -16.65 -0.97
C GLU A 54 -21.34 -17.56 -1.35
N THR A 55 -21.24 -18.86 -0.99
CA THR A 55 -22.22 -19.88 -1.33
C THR A 55 -22.26 -20.98 -0.27
N GLU A 56 -23.25 -21.85 -0.35
CA GLU A 56 -23.39 -23.01 0.55
C GLU A 56 -22.20 -23.97 0.45
N PRO A 57 -21.78 -24.64 1.56
CA PRO A 57 -20.60 -25.51 1.60
C PRO A 57 -20.58 -26.60 0.51
N GLY A 58 -21.71 -27.26 0.26
CA GLY A 58 -21.78 -28.29 -0.78
C GLY A 58 -21.59 -27.76 -2.18
N GLN A 59 -22.07 -26.55 -2.47
CA GLN A 59 -21.86 -25.88 -3.75
C GLN A 59 -20.41 -25.40 -3.90
N GLN A 60 -19.77 -24.96 -2.81
CA GLN A 60 -18.37 -24.57 -2.79
C GLN A 60 -17.46 -25.76 -3.15
N LEU A 61 -17.71 -26.94 -2.56
CA LEU A 61 -16.97 -28.16 -2.86
C LEU A 61 -17.23 -28.66 -4.30
N ALA A 62 -18.45 -28.56 -4.79
CA ALA A 62 -18.79 -28.88 -6.18
C ALA A 62 -18.07 -27.95 -7.17
N SER A 63 -17.98 -26.64 -6.85
CA SER A 63 -17.24 -25.67 -7.65
C SER A 63 -15.74 -25.95 -7.64
N PHE A 64 -15.17 -26.37 -6.51
CA PHE A 64 -13.77 -26.83 -6.42
C PHE A 64 -13.54 -28.06 -7.32
N ARG A 65 -14.45 -29.03 -7.28
CA ARG A 65 -14.40 -30.21 -8.17
C ARG A 65 -14.46 -29.84 -9.65
N ALA A 66 -15.33 -28.88 -10.02
CA ALA A 66 -15.42 -28.40 -11.38
C ALA A 66 -14.10 -27.74 -11.84
N ALA A 67 -13.49 -26.91 -10.98
CA ALA A 67 -12.17 -26.34 -11.24
C ALA A 67 -11.10 -27.43 -11.40
N ALA A 68 -11.08 -28.45 -10.54
CA ALA A 68 -10.18 -29.58 -10.67
C ALA A 68 -10.35 -30.30 -12.03
N GLY A 69 -11.59 -30.48 -12.49
CA GLY A 69 -11.89 -31.07 -13.81
C GLY A 69 -11.33 -30.25 -14.97
N LEU A 70 -11.46 -28.94 -14.89
CA LEU A 70 -11.00 -28.02 -15.93
C LEU A 70 -9.46 -27.97 -16.02
N TYR A 71 -8.77 -27.90 -14.89
CA TYR A 71 -7.32 -27.67 -14.86
C TYR A 71 -6.47 -28.93 -14.87
N LEU A 72 -6.92 -30.00 -14.21
CA LEU A 72 -6.11 -31.22 -14.07
C LEU A 72 -6.32 -32.21 -15.21
N GLN A 73 -7.49 -32.22 -15.85
CA GLN A 73 -7.84 -33.13 -16.96
C GLN A 73 -7.49 -34.60 -16.65
N SER A 74 -7.73 -35.02 -15.39
CA SER A 74 -7.35 -36.36 -14.89
C SER A 74 -8.47 -37.36 -15.11
N ALA A 75 -8.14 -38.53 -15.69
CA ALA A 75 -9.09 -39.62 -15.82
C ALA A 75 -9.51 -40.23 -14.48
N SER A 76 -8.72 -40.04 -13.41
CA SER A 76 -9.02 -40.52 -12.06
C SER A 76 -9.81 -39.51 -11.21
N LEU A 77 -10.21 -38.34 -11.78
CA LEU A 77 -11.01 -37.38 -11.04
C LEU A 77 -12.39 -37.97 -10.68
N PRO A 78 -12.77 -38.02 -9.39
CA PRO A 78 -14.08 -38.50 -8.98
C PRO A 78 -15.23 -37.69 -9.59
N GLU A 79 -16.40 -38.29 -9.77
CA GLU A 79 -17.59 -37.58 -10.22
C GLU A 79 -17.97 -36.47 -9.23
N GLU A 80 -17.80 -36.70 -7.92
CA GLU A 80 -17.97 -35.75 -6.85
C GLU A 80 -16.95 -35.95 -5.72
N PHE A 81 -16.62 -34.91 -4.99
CA PHE A 81 -15.91 -35.02 -3.73
C PHE A 81 -16.92 -35.15 -2.57
N LYS A 82 -16.71 -36.12 -1.68
CA LYS A 82 -17.58 -36.33 -0.52
C LYS A 82 -17.47 -35.21 0.49
N ASP A 83 -16.25 -34.76 0.69
CA ASP A 83 -15.86 -33.71 1.64
C ASP A 83 -14.50 -33.11 1.21
N TRP A 84 -14.00 -32.15 1.97
CA TRP A 84 -12.72 -31.51 1.73
C TRP A 84 -11.53 -32.44 1.97
N ASP A 85 -11.61 -33.39 2.91
CA ASP A 85 -10.54 -34.40 3.12
C ASP A 85 -10.36 -35.28 1.88
N HIS A 86 -11.46 -35.70 1.26
CA HIS A 86 -11.42 -36.47 0.01
C HIS A 86 -10.83 -35.61 -1.14
N ALA A 87 -11.20 -34.35 -1.21
CA ALA A 87 -10.67 -33.43 -2.21
C ALA A 87 -9.15 -33.21 -2.07
N PHE A 88 -8.68 -32.95 -0.85
CA PHE A 88 -7.24 -32.76 -0.59
C PHE A 88 -6.43 -34.03 -0.77
N SER A 89 -6.99 -35.23 -0.42
CA SER A 89 -6.35 -36.49 -0.68
C SER A 89 -6.13 -36.75 -2.17
N PHE A 90 -7.14 -36.47 -3.00
CA PHE A 90 -7.02 -36.56 -4.45
C PHE A 90 -5.92 -35.59 -4.99
N ILE A 91 -5.86 -34.36 -4.49
CA ILE A 91 -4.84 -33.37 -4.89
C ILE A 91 -3.44 -33.84 -4.50
N ALA A 92 -3.28 -34.39 -3.31
CA ALA A 92 -1.99 -34.94 -2.85
C ALA A 92 -1.52 -36.08 -3.75
N GLU A 93 -2.37 -37.08 -3.99
CA GLU A 93 -2.09 -38.24 -4.87
C GLU A 93 -1.73 -37.76 -6.29
N TYR A 94 -2.51 -36.82 -6.87
CA TYR A 94 -2.23 -36.24 -8.18
C TYR A 94 -0.86 -35.59 -8.21
N SER A 95 -0.48 -34.86 -7.17
CA SER A 95 0.79 -34.13 -7.08
C SER A 95 2.03 -35.04 -7.03
N MET A 96 1.87 -36.30 -6.65
CA MET A 96 2.98 -37.29 -6.65
C MET A 96 3.48 -37.56 -8.07
N VAL A 97 2.59 -37.56 -9.05
CA VAL A 97 2.94 -37.79 -10.46
C VAL A 97 3.54 -36.55 -11.09
N ARG A 98 2.93 -35.36 -10.82
CA ARG A 98 3.35 -34.09 -11.37
C ARG A 98 3.18 -32.99 -10.35
N ARG A 99 4.25 -32.20 -10.12
CA ARG A 99 4.18 -31.06 -9.21
C ARG A 99 3.00 -30.15 -9.57
N LEU A 100 2.23 -29.76 -8.56
CA LEU A 100 1.02 -28.98 -8.71
C LEU A 100 1.07 -27.72 -7.85
N ILE A 101 0.73 -26.58 -8.44
CA ILE A 101 0.36 -25.39 -7.69
C ILE A 101 -1.12 -25.47 -7.38
N LEU A 102 -1.47 -25.49 -6.10
CA LEU A 102 -2.85 -25.35 -5.63
C LEU A 102 -3.06 -23.92 -5.13
N VAL A 103 -3.94 -23.17 -5.77
CA VAL A 103 -4.32 -21.82 -5.36
C VAL A 103 -5.74 -21.85 -4.81
N LEU A 104 -5.87 -21.41 -3.55
CA LEU A 104 -7.16 -21.14 -2.90
C LEU A 104 -7.30 -19.63 -2.74
N ASP A 105 -7.90 -19.00 -3.75
CA ASP A 105 -8.12 -17.56 -3.79
C ASP A 105 -9.33 -17.18 -2.94
N GLU A 106 -9.23 -16.05 -2.19
CA GLU A 106 -10.21 -15.61 -1.19
C GLU A 106 -10.56 -16.68 -0.14
N PHE A 107 -9.54 -17.36 0.36
CA PHE A 107 -9.61 -18.44 1.34
C PHE A 107 -10.50 -18.14 2.54
N HIS A 108 -10.55 -16.89 3.00
CA HIS A 108 -11.36 -16.46 4.13
C HIS A 108 -12.85 -16.71 3.91
N ILE A 109 -13.35 -16.64 2.66
CA ILE A 109 -14.75 -16.88 2.33
C ILE A 109 -15.15 -18.32 2.66
N ILE A 110 -14.29 -19.30 2.31
CA ILE A 110 -14.57 -20.70 2.66
C ILE A 110 -14.61 -20.86 4.18
N MET A 111 -13.66 -20.24 4.87
CA MET A 111 -13.56 -20.29 6.34
C MET A 111 -14.78 -19.71 7.07
N GLU A 112 -15.44 -18.71 6.47
CA GLU A 112 -16.60 -18.07 7.06
C GLU A 112 -17.89 -18.86 6.85
N HIS A 113 -18.00 -19.55 5.71
CA HIS A 113 -19.23 -20.22 5.30
C HIS A 113 -19.21 -21.74 5.52
N ASP A 114 -18.03 -22.36 5.74
CA ASP A 114 -17.88 -23.78 5.97
C ASP A 114 -17.05 -24.08 7.23
N SER A 115 -17.75 -24.36 8.32
CA SER A 115 -17.11 -24.69 9.61
C SER A 115 -16.30 -25.97 9.59
N SER A 116 -16.55 -26.90 8.66
CA SER A 116 -15.80 -28.16 8.50
C SER A 116 -14.50 -27.97 7.75
N PHE A 117 -14.41 -26.95 6.91
CA PHE A 117 -13.27 -26.70 6.04
C PHE A 117 -11.96 -26.52 6.81
N TYR A 118 -11.96 -25.75 7.90
CA TYR A 118 -10.72 -25.48 8.64
C TYR A 118 -10.06 -26.75 9.17
N ASN A 119 -10.85 -27.69 9.68
CA ASN A 119 -10.34 -28.94 10.21
C ASN A 119 -9.75 -29.82 9.10
N ALA A 120 -10.47 -29.95 7.98
CA ALA A 120 -10.00 -30.66 6.80
C ALA A 120 -8.73 -30.01 6.20
N PHE A 121 -8.72 -28.70 6.09
CA PHE A 121 -7.55 -27.93 5.63
C PHE A 121 -6.34 -28.11 6.56
N SER A 122 -6.56 -28.02 7.88
CA SER A 122 -5.51 -28.24 8.87
C SER A 122 -4.92 -29.64 8.76
N HIS A 123 -5.77 -30.65 8.72
CA HIS A 123 -5.34 -32.04 8.53
C HIS A 123 -4.58 -32.21 7.21
N ALA A 124 -5.10 -31.64 6.14
CA ALA A 124 -4.49 -31.73 4.82
C ALA A 124 -3.08 -31.10 4.78
N VAL A 125 -2.91 -29.87 5.29
CA VAL A 125 -1.61 -29.19 5.31
C VAL A 125 -0.60 -29.94 6.17
N MET A 126 -1.01 -30.42 7.34
CA MET A 126 -0.10 -31.05 8.29
C MET A 126 0.29 -32.49 7.90
N HIS A 127 -0.57 -33.23 7.21
CA HIS A 127 -0.40 -34.68 7.00
C HIS A 127 -0.50 -35.12 5.54
N THR A 128 -1.45 -34.57 4.77
CA THR A 128 -1.78 -35.09 3.43
C THR A 128 -1.01 -34.37 2.33
N LEU A 129 -1.16 -33.03 2.21
CA LEU A 129 -0.49 -32.23 1.17
C LEU A 129 1.02 -32.12 1.42
N ASN A 130 1.43 -32.14 2.69
CA ASN A 130 2.85 -32.06 3.08
C ASN A 130 3.66 -33.30 2.59
N SER A 131 3.02 -34.44 2.41
CA SER A 131 3.67 -35.63 1.86
C SER A 131 3.82 -35.60 0.33
N GLY A 132 3.13 -34.67 -0.35
CA GLY A 132 3.10 -34.52 -1.80
C GLY A 132 4.07 -33.45 -2.34
N ARG A 133 3.95 -33.19 -3.63
CA ARG A 133 4.70 -32.14 -4.34
C ARG A 133 3.83 -30.91 -4.61
N VAL A 134 3.00 -30.54 -3.62
CA VAL A 134 2.09 -29.39 -3.73
C VAL A 134 2.81 -28.11 -3.38
N PHE A 135 2.63 -27.08 -4.21
CA PHE A 135 2.95 -25.70 -3.88
C PHE A 135 1.62 -24.99 -3.59
N LEU A 136 1.30 -24.87 -2.31
CA LEU A 136 0.02 -24.30 -1.85
C LEU A 136 0.13 -22.79 -1.74
N ILE A 137 -0.77 -22.08 -2.40
CA ILE A 137 -0.95 -20.63 -2.25
C ILE A 137 -2.36 -20.37 -1.77
N ILE A 138 -2.50 -19.70 -0.64
CA ILE A 138 -3.78 -19.13 -0.22
C ILE A 138 -3.73 -17.60 -0.38
N THR A 139 -4.85 -17.02 -0.80
CA THR A 139 -5.00 -15.56 -0.77
C THR A 139 -6.18 -15.16 0.11
N SER A 140 -6.12 -13.94 0.65
CA SER A 140 -7.23 -13.37 1.43
C SER A 140 -7.30 -11.86 1.29
N SER A 141 -8.50 -11.33 1.10
CA SER A 141 -8.75 -9.90 1.19
C SER A 141 -9.06 -9.43 2.62
N SER A 142 -9.33 -10.34 3.57
CA SER A 142 -9.48 -10.03 4.98
C SER A 142 -8.15 -10.07 5.73
N ILE A 143 -7.64 -8.88 6.06
CA ILE A 143 -6.37 -8.69 6.79
C ILE A 143 -6.52 -9.16 8.24
N SER A 144 -7.62 -8.75 8.89
CA SER A 144 -7.86 -9.07 10.31
C SER A 144 -7.99 -10.57 10.55
N GLN A 145 -8.64 -11.29 9.63
CA GLN A 145 -8.78 -12.74 9.74
C GLN A 145 -7.42 -13.46 9.62
N VAL A 146 -6.62 -13.09 8.63
CA VAL A 146 -5.28 -13.68 8.47
C VAL A 146 -4.40 -13.36 9.67
N GLN A 147 -4.38 -12.11 10.15
CA GLN A 147 -3.61 -11.74 11.34
C GLN A 147 -4.05 -12.53 12.58
N ARG A 148 -5.34 -12.78 12.75
CA ARG A 148 -5.86 -13.62 13.83
C ARG A 148 -5.35 -15.06 13.73
N LEU A 149 -5.37 -15.66 12.54
CA LEU A 149 -4.88 -17.02 12.30
C LEU A 149 -3.37 -17.13 12.56
N LEU A 150 -2.60 -16.15 12.10
CA LEU A 150 -1.14 -16.09 12.29
C LEU A 150 -0.71 -15.78 13.73
N GLY A 151 -1.57 -15.17 14.52
CA GLY A 151 -1.30 -14.77 15.91
C GLY A 151 -1.68 -15.80 16.97
N GLN A 152 -2.24 -16.95 16.59
CA GLN A 152 -2.58 -18.00 17.54
C GLN A 152 -1.32 -18.71 18.06
N PRO A 153 -1.23 -19.01 19.37
CA PRO A 153 -0.09 -19.71 19.97
C PRO A 153 0.17 -21.09 19.32
N ASP A 154 -0.91 -21.81 19.01
CA ASP A 154 -0.88 -23.04 18.23
C ASP A 154 -1.35 -22.71 16.82
N ALA A 155 -0.45 -22.22 15.98
CA ALA A 155 -0.79 -21.71 14.64
C ALA A 155 -1.39 -22.79 13.71
N GLY A 156 -1.59 -24.04 14.18
CA GLY A 156 -2.18 -25.12 13.40
C GLY A 156 -1.49 -25.26 12.03
N PRO A 157 -2.26 -25.28 10.91
CA PRO A 157 -1.68 -25.39 9.58
C PRO A 157 -0.74 -24.22 9.22
N PHE A 158 -0.93 -23.05 9.84
CA PHE A 158 -0.09 -21.87 9.58
C PHE A 158 1.32 -21.98 10.18
N SER A 159 1.58 -22.94 11.07
CA SER A 159 2.95 -23.28 11.49
C SER A 159 3.81 -23.82 10.35
N MET A 160 3.18 -24.34 9.29
CA MET A 160 3.82 -24.88 8.10
C MET A 160 4.07 -23.83 7.01
N LEU A 161 3.79 -22.56 7.28
CA LEU A 161 4.01 -21.48 6.29
C LEU A 161 5.49 -21.39 5.90
N THR A 162 5.74 -21.53 4.61
CA THR A 162 7.07 -21.30 4.01
C THR A 162 7.32 -19.80 3.85
N ALA A 163 6.28 -19.04 3.43
CA ALA A 163 6.34 -17.60 3.29
C ALA A 163 4.96 -16.95 3.45
N LYS A 164 4.98 -15.69 3.90
CA LYS A 164 3.78 -14.84 3.95
C LYS A 164 4.12 -13.44 3.46
N ALA A 165 3.18 -12.81 2.76
CA ALA A 165 3.29 -11.42 2.35
C ALA A 165 1.95 -10.70 2.46
N CYS A 166 1.98 -9.49 3.04
CA CYS A 166 0.87 -8.55 2.98
C CYS A 166 1.09 -7.64 1.76
N LEU A 167 0.27 -7.82 0.73
CA LEU A 167 0.33 -6.95 -0.45
C LEU A 167 -0.39 -5.64 -0.14
N THR A 168 0.34 -4.56 -0.27
CA THR A 168 -0.13 -3.20 -0.05
C THR A 168 -0.08 -2.40 -1.35
N SER A 169 -0.24 -1.09 -1.27
CA SER A 169 0.07 -0.19 -2.37
C SER A 169 1.55 -0.26 -2.74
N VAL A 170 1.86 0.03 -3.99
CA VAL A 170 3.19 -0.06 -4.57
C VAL A 170 3.89 1.29 -4.47
N PRO A 171 5.20 1.34 -4.17
CA PRO A 171 5.99 2.58 -4.16
C PRO A 171 5.96 3.32 -5.50
N PHE A 172 6.25 4.62 -5.46
CA PHE A 172 6.14 5.48 -6.65
C PHE A 172 6.99 4.99 -7.82
N TYR A 173 8.26 4.71 -7.58
CA TYR A 173 9.19 4.30 -8.65
C TYR A 173 8.84 2.95 -9.26
N ALA A 174 8.22 2.05 -8.50
CA ALA A 174 7.69 0.81 -9.05
C ALA A 174 6.42 1.01 -9.92
N CYS A 175 5.70 2.13 -9.75
CA CYS A 175 4.54 2.48 -10.58
C CYS A 175 4.92 3.13 -11.92
N GLN A 176 6.12 3.67 -12.06
CA GLN A 176 6.55 4.42 -13.25
C GLN A 176 6.30 3.72 -14.59
N PRO A 177 6.54 2.40 -14.75
CA PRO A 177 6.27 1.73 -16.02
C PRO A 177 4.80 1.81 -16.48
N LEU A 178 3.86 1.97 -15.56
CA LEU A 178 2.45 2.15 -15.87
C LEU A 178 2.09 3.61 -16.19
N LEU A 179 2.87 4.56 -15.67
CA LEU A 179 2.62 6.00 -15.76
C LEU A 179 3.54 6.73 -16.74
N ALA A 180 4.48 6.05 -17.39
CA ALA A 180 5.52 6.65 -18.22
C ALA A 180 5.03 7.47 -19.41
N ASP A 181 3.77 7.28 -19.84
CA ASP A 181 3.16 8.06 -20.92
C ASP A 181 2.71 9.47 -20.48
N PHE A 182 2.71 9.75 -19.18
CA PHE A 182 2.33 11.03 -18.59
C PHE A 182 3.56 11.86 -18.24
N ALA A 183 3.40 13.21 -18.24
CA ALA A 183 4.45 14.12 -17.78
C ALA A 183 4.77 13.91 -16.28
N PRO A 184 5.98 14.27 -15.80
CA PRO A 184 6.40 14.01 -14.41
C PRO A 184 5.39 14.46 -13.33
N LEU A 185 4.84 15.66 -13.43
CA LEU A 185 3.83 16.16 -12.49
C LEU A 185 2.50 15.38 -12.59
N GLU A 186 2.15 14.94 -13.79
CA GLU A 186 0.98 14.11 -14.04
C GLU A 186 1.14 12.72 -13.43
N GLN A 187 2.33 12.11 -13.53
CA GLN A 187 2.66 10.84 -12.89
C GLN A 187 2.53 10.95 -11.37
N LEU A 188 3.11 11.99 -10.77
CA LEU A 188 3.00 12.27 -9.33
C LEU A 188 1.53 12.45 -8.91
N THR A 189 0.74 13.18 -9.70
CA THR A 189 -0.67 13.42 -9.43
C THR A 189 -1.49 12.13 -9.45
N LEU A 190 -1.34 11.31 -10.48
CA LEU A 190 -2.03 10.03 -10.62
C LEU A 190 -1.61 9.08 -9.49
N TYR A 191 -0.33 9.02 -9.15
CA TYR A 191 0.15 8.25 -8.01
C TYR A 191 -0.48 8.72 -6.70
N CYS A 192 -0.53 10.04 -6.46
CA CYS A 192 -1.07 10.61 -5.25
C CYS A 192 -2.54 10.23 -5.03
N VAL A 193 -3.37 10.30 -6.05
CA VAL A 193 -4.80 10.00 -5.94
C VAL A 193 -5.10 8.50 -5.91
N THR A 194 -4.29 7.68 -6.58
CA THR A 194 -4.43 6.22 -6.59
C THR A 194 -3.73 5.55 -5.42
N GLY A 195 -2.78 6.25 -4.79
CA GLY A 195 -1.95 5.73 -3.70
C GLY A 195 -1.08 4.54 -4.11
N GLY A 196 -0.76 4.38 -5.39
CA GLY A 196 -0.04 3.21 -5.88
C GLY A 196 -0.84 1.91 -5.81
N LEU A 197 -2.18 1.99 -5.70
CA LEU A 197 -3.02 0.80 -5.66
C LEU A 197 -3.15 0.19 -7.07
N PRO A 198 -2.68 -1.06 -7.29
CA PRO A 198 -2.69 -1.68 -8.62
C PRO A 198 -4.07 -1.70 -9.28
N GLY A 199 -5.13 -1.94 -8.51
CA GLY A 199 -6.50 -1.92 -9.02
C GLY A 199 -6.95 -0.56 -9.56
N CYS A 200 -6.40 0.55 -9.05
CA CYS A 200 -6.63 1.90 -9.59
C CYS A 200 -5.72 2.19 -10.78
N LEU A 201 -4.41 1.86 -10.66
CA LEU A 201 -3.42 2.13 -11.69
C LEU A 201 -3.77 1.47 -13.03
N HIS A 202 -4.29 0.25 -13.01
CA HIS A 202 -4.71 -0.46 -14.24
C HIS A 202 -5.95 0.10 -14.92
N ARG A 203 -6.69 0.99 -14.26
CA ARG A 203 -7.87 1.65 -14.83
C ARG A 203 -7.56 3.02 -15.40
N ILE A 204 -6.31 3.47 -15.29
CA ILE A 204 -5.85 4.70 -15.91
C ILE A 204 -5.84 4.52 -17.42
N ASP A 205 -6.56 5.39 -18.12
CA ASP A 205 -6.59 5.46 -19.57
C ASP A 205 -5.53 6.46 -20.05
N LYS A 206 -4.48 5.94 -20.67
CA LYS A 206 -3.35 6.72 -21.17
C LYS A 206 -3.71 7.70 -22.29
N SER A 207 -4.89 7.54 -22.93
CA SER A 207 -5.39 8.44 -23.97
C SER A 207 -6.14 9.66 -23.41
N ARG A 208 -6.44 9.68 -22.10
CA ARG A 208 -7.17 10.75 -21.43
C ARG A 208 -6.26 11.65 -20.60
N SER A 209 -6.73 12.88 -20.34
CA SER A 209 -6.06 13.78 -19.41
C SER A 209 -6.04 13.19 -17.99
N VAL A 210 -5.13 13.71 -17.14
CA VAL A 210 -5.08 13.35 -15.71
C VAL A 210 -6.40 13.67 -15.02
N GLU A 211 -6.99 14.82 -15.33
CA GLU A 211 -8.28 15.26 -14.76
C GLU A 211 -9.41 14.28 -15.11
N ASP A 212 -9.51 13.88 -16.39
CA ASP A 212 -10.51 12.92 -16.85
C ASP A 212 -10.31 11.54 -16.23
N ASN A 213 -9.06 11.11 -16.02
CA ASN A 213 -8.75 9.89 -15.30
C ASN A 213 -9.20 9.95 -13.83
N ILE A 214 -8.94 11.06 -13.14
CA ILE A 214 -9.38 11.25 -11.74
C ILE A 214 -10.91 11.25 -11.67
N ILE A 215 -11.58 11.95 -12.58
CA ILE A 215 -13.04 12.01 -12.64
C ILE A 215 -13.60 10.60 -12.88
N SER A 216 -13.06 9.88 -13.85
CA SER A 216 -13.51 8.52 -14.17
C SER A 216 -13.26 7.52 -13.03
N LEU A 217 -12.19 7.69 -12.26
CA LEU A 217 -11.87 6.80 -11.15
C LEU A 217 -12.73 7.06 -9.90
N PHE A 218 -13.10 8.33 -9.62
CA PHE A 218 -13.62 8.70 -8.31
C PHE A 218 -14.92 9.52 -8.33
N PHE A 219 -15.29 10.13 -9.46
CA PHE A 219 -16.41 11.08 -9.55
C PHE A 219 -17.50 10.67 -10.54
N GLU A 220 -17.44 9.48 -11.10
CA GLU A 220 -18.53 8.86 -11.86
C GLU A 220 -19.31 7.88 -10.99
N THR A 221 -20.60 7.73 -11.26
CA THR A 221 -21.49 6.83 -10.47
C THR A 221 -21.00 5.40 -10.53
N ASP A 222 -20.56 4.93 -11.69
CA ASP A 222 -20.07 3.55 -11.90
C ASP A 222 -18.73 3.29 -11.17
N SER A 223 -17.89 4.33 -11.03
CA SER A 223 -16.62 4.20 -10.32
C SER A 223 -16.80 3.87 -8.84
N LEU A 224 -17.87 4.39 -8.20
CA LEU A 224 -18.19 4.15 -6.81
C LEU A 224 -18.50 2.68 -6.51
N GLN A 225 -19.00 1.92 -7.50
CA GLN A 225 -19.26 0.47 -7.35
C GLN A 225 -17.98 -0.35 -7.31
N HIS A 226 -16.94 0.10 -8.00
CA HIS A 226 -15.67 -0.62 -8.14
C HIS A 226 -14.63 -0.22 -7.10
N LEU A 227 -14.62 1.05 -6.70
CA LEU A 227 -13.75 1.59 -5.67
C LEU A 227 -14.62 1.96 -4.47
N ASN A 228 -15.06 0.97 -3.71
CA ASN A 228 -15.90 1.17 -2.53
C ASN A 228 -15.07 1.01 -1.24
N PRO A 229 -14.30 2.04 -0.83
CA PRO A 229 -13.53 1.96 0.40
C PRO A 229 -14.34 1.67 1.65
N PRO A 230 -15.59 2.17 1.80
CA PRO A 230 -16.46 1.73 2.88
C PRO A 230 -16.71 0.23 2.91
N ALA A 231 -16.82 -0.46 1.77
CA ALA A 231 -17.01 -1.91 1.75
C ALA A 231 -15.82 -2.66 2.37
N PHE A 232 -14.59 -2.21 2.12
CA PHE A 232 -13.41 -2.76 2.79
C PHE A 232 -13.52 -2.64 4.32
N LEU A 233 -13.91 -1.47 4.84
CA LEU A 233 -14.07 -1.30 6.28
C LEU A 233 -15.23 -2.15 6.84
N HIS A 234 -16.32 -2.33 6.10
CA HIS A 234 -17.43 -3.21 6.49
C HIS A 234 -17.01 -4.67 6.56
N GLN A 235 -16.15 -5.12 5.66
CA GLN A 235 -15.60 -6.48 5.68
C GLN A 235 -14.70 -6.72 6.91
N GLU A 236 -13.94 -5.71 7.33
CA GLU A 236 -12.96 -5.84 8.41
C GLU A 236 -13.52 -5.47 9.80
N LEU A 237 -14.54 -4.63 9.86
CA LEU A 237 -14.99 -3.97 11.10
C LEU A 237 -16.51 -4.02 11.27
N ARG A 238 -16.96 -4.20 12.52
CA ARG A 238 -18.39 -4.25 12.86
C ARG A 238 -19.02 -2.86 13.00
N GLU A 239 -18.31 -1.88 13.60
CA GLU A 239 -18.83 -0.52 13.91
C GLU A 239 -18.21 0.52 12.97
N THR A 240 -18.50 0.44 11.69
CA THR A 240 -17.83 1.24 10.65
C THR A 240 -18.10 2.74 10.74
N SER A 241 -19.22 3.17 11.30
CA SER A 241 -19.58 4.59 11.38
C SER A 241 -18.56 5.43 12.16
N THR A 242 -18.08 4.93 13.30
CA THR A 242 -17.04 5.61 14.10
C THR A 242 -15.72 5.67 13.36
N TYR A 243 -15.32 4.59 12.70
CA TYR A 243 -14.08 4.56 11.91
C TYR A 243 -14.14 5.52 10.73
N ASN A 244 -15.25 5.56 9.99
CA ASN A 244 -15.46 6.51 8.89
C ASN A 244 -15.34 7.96 9.37
N TYR A 245 -15.92 8.28 10.53
CA TYR A 245 -15.84 9.62 11.09
C TYR A 245 -14.42 10.00 11.52
N LEU A 246 -13.69 9.08 12.17
CA LEU A 246 -12.28 9.30 12.52
C LEU A 246 -11.40 9.53 11.29
N LEU A 247 -11.62 8.76 10.23
CA LEU A 247 -10.89 8.93 8.96
C LEU A 247 -11.20 10.28 8.30
N SER A 248 -12.46 10.74 8.34
CA SER A 248 -12.82 12.08 7.84
C SER A 248 -12.12 13.19 8.63
N ILE A 249 -12.03 13.08 9.96
CA ILE A 249 -11.30 14.02 10.82
C ILE A 249 -9.80 14.05 10.46
N ILE A 250 -9.18 12.89 10.24
CA ILE A 250 -7.76 12.82 9.88
C ILE A 250 -7.54 13.36 8.45
N ALA A 251 -8.46 13.07 7.52
CA ALA A 251 -8.40 13.61 6.16
C ALA A 251 -8.54 15.14 6.10
N SER A 252 -9.23 15.75 7.09
CA SER A 252 -9.30 17.22 7.24
C SER A 252 -8.02 17.85 7.82
N GLY A 253 -7.00 17.02 8.21
CA GLY A 253 -5.69 17.49 8.67
C GLY A 253 -5.41 17.31 10.18
N ARG A 254 -6.34 16.76 10.94
CA ARG A 254 -6.09 16.44 12.37
C ARG A 254 -5.19 15.21 12.46
N SER A 255 -4.07 15.34 13.18
CA SER A 255 -3.09 14.25 13.28
C SER A 255 -2.69 13.90 14.72
N LYS A 256 -3.00 14.74 15.71
CA LYS A 256 -2.69 14.48 17.13
C LYS A 256 -3.87 13.73 17.78
N LEU A 257 -3.58 12.69 18.57
CA LEU A 257 -4.61 11.88 19.25
C LEU A 257 -5.62 12.72 20.03
N ALA A 258 -5.15 13.73 20.77
CA ALA A 258 -6.02 14.58 21.58
C ALA A 258 -6.99 15.43 20.73
N ASP A 259 -6.53 15.92 19.57
CA ASP A 259 -7.36 16.72 18.67
C ASP A 259 -8.40 15.84 17.95
N ILE A 260 -8.00 14.66 17.51
CA ILE A 260 -8.90 13.67 16.88
C ILE A 260 -9.97 13.23 17.87
N ALA A 261 -9.60 12.88 19.12
CA ALA A 261 -10.52 12.43 20.15
C ALA A 261 -11.53 13.53 20.53
N ARG A 262 -11.05 14.78 20.65
CA ARG A 262 -11.90 15.95 20.95
C ARG A 262 -12.90 16.21 19.84
N GLU A 263 -12.48 16.22 18.58
CA GLU A 263 -13.36 16.46 17.44
C GLU A 263 -14.38 15.33 17.25
N ALA A 264 -13.95 14.09 17.49
CA ALA A 264 -14.84 12.92 17.46
C ALA A 264 -15.76 12.81 18.71
N SER A 265 -15.59 13.66 19.73
CA SER A 265 -16.34 13.62 20.98
C SER A 265 -16.27 12.26 21.69
N ILE A 266 -15.09 11.59 21.64
CA ILE A 266 -14.84 10.31 22.32
C ILE A 266 -13.63 10.40 23.25
N GLY A 267 -13.60 9.53 24.26
CA GLY A 267 -12.47 9.47 25.19
C GLY A 267 -11.16 9.06 24.49
N THR A 268 -10.04 9.67 24.88
CA THR A 268 -8.71 9.47 24.27
C THR A 268 -8.31 7.99 24.21
N ASN A 269 -8.58 7.21 25.27
CA ASN A 269 -8.25 5.78 25.31
C ASN A 269 -9.09 4.97 24.28
N LYS A 270 -10.37 5.31 24.11
CA LYS A 270 -11.25 4.68 23.13
C LYS A 270 -10.81 5.07 21.71
N CYS A 271 -10.48 6.35 21.49
CA CYS A 271 -9.93 6.83 20.22
C CYS A 271 -8.64 6.08 19.85
N ALA A 272 -7.70 5.95 20.78
CA ALA A 272 -6.45 5.23 20.55
C ALA A 272 -6.66 3.76 20.13
N LYS A 273 -7.66 3.07 20.68
CA LYS A 273 -8.01 1.70 20.27
C LYS A 273 -8.48 1.67 18.81
N TYR A 274 -9.39 2.56 18.41
CA TYR A 274 -9.86 2.65 17.04
C TYR A 274 -8.70 2.95 16.06
N LEU A 275 -7.84 3.92 16.42
CA LEU A 275 -6.69 4.26 15.57
C LEU A 275 -5.70 3.10 15.44
N ASN A 276 -5.44 2.34 16.51
CA ASN A 276 -4.58 1.16 16.45
C ASN A 276 -5.18 0.06 15.55
N THR A 277 -6.50 -0.12 15.55
CA THR A 277 -7.17 -1.04 14.61
C THR A 277 -6.95 -0.59 13.15
N LEU A 278 -7.12 0.70 12.85
CA LEU A 278 -6.86 1.23 11.51
C LEU A 278 -5.38 1.09 11.09
N ILE A 279 -4.46 1.17 12.05
CA ILE A 279 -3.03 0.92 11.80
C ILE A 279 -2.79 -0.57 11.48
N ALA A 280 -3.40 -1.47 12.24
CA ALA A 280 -3.28 -2.91 11.99
C ALA A 280 -3.82 -3.30 10.61
N LEU A 281 -4.83 -2.58 10.11
CA LEU A 281 -5.39 -2.75 8.76
C LEU A 281 -4.57 -2.03 7.66
N GLY A 282 -3.49 -1.33 8.00
CA GLY A 282 -2.67 -0.59 7.03
C GLY A 282 -3.32 0.69 6.48
N VAL A 283 -4.42 1.16 7.08
CA VAL A 283 -5.10 2.41 6.67
C VAL A 283 -4.36 3.64 7.17
N LEU A 284 -3.92 3.59 8.43
CA LEU A 284 -3.15 4.64 9.08
C LEU A 284 -1.76 4.15 9.47
N ARG A 285 -0.86 5.09 9.70
CA ARG A 285 0.42 4.84 10.36
C ARG A 285 0.67 5.88 11.46
N LYS A 286 1.52 5.52 12.42
CA LYS A 286 2.11 6.47 13.37
C LYS A 286 3.35 7.08 12.74
N GLU A 287 3.43 8.37 12.80
CA GLU A 287 4.64 9.13 12.45
C GLU A 287 5.29 9.67 13.73
N PHE A 288 6.61 9.52 13.82
CA PHE A 288 7.44 10.04 14.92
C PHE A 288 8.47 10.99 14.32
N PRO A 289 8.89 12.05 15.02
CA PRO A 289 10.00 12.85 14.54
C PRO A 289 11.26 12.00 14.40
N ALA A 290 11.97 12.15 13.30
CA ALA A 290 13.28 11.54 13.13
C ALA A 290 14.23 12.00 14.24
N ALA A 291 15.17 11.17 14.64
CA ALA A 291 16.12 11.45 15.74
C ALA A 291 15.46 11.82 17.10
N ASP A 292 14.18 11.45 17.33
CA ASP A 292 13.50 11.62 18.62
C ASP A 292 13.37 10.26 19.35
N GLU A 293 14.35 9.94 20.17
CA GLU A 293 14.35 8.70 20.95
C GLU A 293 13.17 8.60 21.94
N THR A 294 12.59 9.74 22.33
CA THR A 294 11.49 9.76 23.32
C THR A 294 10.19 9.23 22.79
N ARG A 295 9.98 9.28 21.47
CA ARG A 295 8.75 8.89 20.76
C ARG A 295 7.46 9.45 21.34
N LYS A 296 7.53 10.59 22.05
CA LYS A 296 6.37 11.23 22.68
C LYS A 296 5.53 12.06 21.74
N ARG A 297 6.14 12.55 20.67
CA ARG A 297 5.47 13.39 19.66
C ARG A 297 4.97 12.50 18.53
N VAL A 298 3.75 12.00 18.64
CA VAL A 298 3.12 11.08 17.67
C VAL A 298 2.11 11.81 16.83
N ARG A 299 2.11 11.52 15.54
CA ARG A 299 1.06 11.88 14.57
C ARG A 299 0.43 10.63 13.98
N TYR A 300 -0.86 10.69 13.72
CA TYR A 300 -1.61 9.67 13.00
C TYR A 300 -1.90 10.20 11.60
N VAL A 301 -1.39 9.51 10.60
CA VAL A 301 -1.51 9.91 9.19
C VAL A 301 -1.97 8.72 8.34
N PHE A 302 -2.55 9.01 7.18
CA PHE A 302 -2.88 7.95 6.24
C PHE A 302 -1.61 7.24 5.74
N ALA A 303 -1.60 5.92 5.83
CA ALA A 303 -0.67 5.06 5.10
C ALA A 303 -1.15 4.85 3.67
N ASP A 304 -2.47 4.82 3.48
CA ASP A 304 -3.14 4.61 2.21
C ASP A 304 -3.60 5.95 1.61
N GLN A 305 -2.93 6.41 0.55
CA GLN A 305 -3.20 7.70 -0.06
C GLN A 305 -4.51 7.72 -0.87
N MET A 306 -4.94 6.59 -1.44
CA MET A 306 -6.24 6.51 -2.11
C MET A 306 -7.37 6.70 -1.11
N LEU A 307 -7.29 6.09 0.08
CA LEU A 307 -8.25 6.31 1.15
C LEU A 307 -8.20 7.77 1.66
N ARG A 308 -7.01 8.38 1.74
CA ARG A 308 -6.88 9.80 2.08
C ARG A 308 -7.60 10.67 1.07
N PHE A 309 -7.43 10.41 -0.24
CA PHE A 309 -8.15 11.13 -1.31
C PHE A 309 -9.67 10.94 -1.19
N TRP A 310 -10.11 9.70 -0.98
CA TRP A 310 -11.51 9.36 -0.81
C TRP A 310 -12.17 10.15 0.34
N TYR A 311 -11.60 10.07 1.54
CA TYR A 311 -12.19 10.74 2.71
C TYR A 311 -12.11 12.26 2.65
N LYS A 312 -11.14 12.81 1.94
CA LYS A 312 -11.01 14.26 1.79
C LYS A 312 -11.96 14.84 0.74
N PHE A 313 -12.10 14.18 -0.41
CA PHE A 313 -12.77 14.76 -1.57
C PHE A 313 -13.99 14.00 -2.06
N VAL A 314 -14.03 12.69 -1.99
CA VAL A 314 -15.11 11.88 -2.56
C VAL A 314 -16.23 11.69 -1.54
N CYS A 315 -15.90 11.23 -0.35
CA CYS A 315 -16.86 10.94 0.72
C CYS A 315 -17.77 12.13 1.06
N PRO A 316 -17.27 13.38 1.22
CA PRO A 316 -18.13 14.54 1.49
C PRO A 316 -19.07 14.89 0.32
N ASN A 317 -18.74 14.48 -0.88
CA ASN A 317 -19.43 14.84 -2.12
C ASN A 317 -20.26 13.70 -2.73
N LEU A 318 -20.42 12.56 -2.04
CA LEU A 318 -21.11 11.37 -2.56
C LEU A 318 -22.51 11.66 -3.13
N SER A 319 -23.33 12.46 -2.45
CA SER A 319 -24.68 12.78 -2.94
C SER A 319 -24.65 13.51 -4.28
N GLY A 320 -23.72 14.44 -4.47
CA GLY A 320 -23.58 15.16 -5.73
C GLY A 320 -23.01 14.30 -6.85
N ILE A 321 -22.09 13.38 -6.54
CA ILE A 321 -21.53 12.42 -7.49
C ILE A 321 -22.65 11.48 -7.98
N LEU A 322 -23.43 10.90 -7.06
CA LEU A 322 -24.58 10.04 -7.39
C LEU A 322 -25.66 10.76 -8.20
N PHE A 323 -25.77 12.09 -8.04
CA PHE A 323 -26.67 12.93 -8.82
C PHE A 323 -26.09 13.33 -10.19
N GLY A 324 -24.92 12.82 -10.57
CA GLY A 324 -24.28 13.09 -11.88
C GLY A 324 -23.51 14.40 -11.97
N ARG A 325 -23.19 15.04 -10.83
CA ARG A 325 -22.43 16.32 -10.78
C ARG A 325 -20.94 16.15 -10.52
N GLY A 326 -20.39 14.95 -10.78
CA GLY A 326 -19.01 14.62 -10.42
C GLY A 326 -17.97 15.53 -11.03
N ARG A 327 -18.07 15.89 -12.34
CA ARG A 327 -17.15 16.81 -13.00
C ARG A 327 -17.19 18.22 -12.37
N GLU A 328 -18.37 18.75 -12.08
CA GLU A 328 -18.52 20.06 -11.45
C GLU A 328 -17.87 20.08 -10.05
N LEU A 329 -18.10 19.02 -9.28
CA LEU A 329 -17.50 18.86 -7.94
C LEU A 329 -15.97 18.76 -8.01
N PHE A 330 -15.45 18.03 -9.00
CA PHE A 330 -14.02 17.97 -9.22
C PHE A 330 -13.43 19.35 -9.49
N GLU A 331 -13.98 20.11 -10.41
CA GLU A 331 -13.50 21.45 -10.77
C GLU A 331 -13.58 22.44 -9.60
N GLN A 332 -14.63 22.37 -8.79
CA GLN A 332 -14.87 23.34 -7.71
C GLN A 332 -14.21 22.95 -6.38
N GLN A 333 -14.13 21.65 -6.06
CA GLN A 333 -13.76 21.19 -4.72
C GLN A 333 -12.42 20.43 -4.67
N VAL A 334 -11.94 19.92 -5.81
CA VAL A 334 -10.73 19.10 -5.86
C VAL A 334 -9.59 19.85 -6.50
N LYS A 335 -9.78 20.29 -7.73
CA LYS A 335 -8.75 20.93 -8.54
C LYS A 335 -8.05 22.11 -7.85
N PRO A 336 -8.75 23.05 -7.17
CA PRO A 336 -8.11 24.16 -6.47
C PRO A 336 -7.24 23.74 -5.27
N HIS A 337 -7.44 22.51 -4.75
CA HIS A 337 -6.76 22.00 -3.57
C HIS A 337 -5.81 20.83 -3.87
N LEU A 338 -5.63 20.50 -5.15
CA LEU A 338 -4.88 19.33 -5.56
C LEU A 338 -3.39 19.47 -5.24
N THR A 339 -2.80 20.64 -5.49
CA THR A 339 -1.39 20.92 -5.18
C THR A 339 -1.09 20.77 -3.69
N ASP A 340 -1.92 21.31 -2.81
CA ASP A 340 -1.77 21.13 -1.36
C ASP A 340 -1.93 19.65 -0.95
N PHE A 341 -2.81 18.94 -1.66
CA PHE A 341 -3.01 17.50 -1.42
C PHE A 341 -1.79 16.68 -1.85
N LEU A 342 -1.09 17.08 -2.90
CA LEU A 342 0.13 16.40 -3.38
C LEU A 342 1.29 16.50 -2.37
N ALA A 343 1.43 17.61 -1.66
CA ALA A 343 2.64 17.95 -0.90
C ALA A 343 3.15 16.82 0.03
N PRO A 344 2.35 16.16 0.89
CA PRO A 344 2.86 15.07 1.73
C PRO A 344 3.27 13.81 0.95
N VAL A 345 2.71 13.59 -0.23
CA VAL A 345 3.09 12.46 -1.10
C VAL A 345 4.38 12.80 -1.83
N PHE A 346 4.53 14.04 -2.30
CA PHE A 346 5.77 14.51 -2.89
C PHE A 346 6.95 14.37 -1.93
N GLU A 347 6.78 14.74 -0.64
CA GLU A 347 7.79 14.50 0.39
C GLU A 347 8.18 13.01 0.50
N THR A 348 7.20 12.10 0.42
CA THR A 348 7.47 10.64 0.44
C THR A 348 8.25 10.21 -0.81
N VAL A 349 7.89 10.73 -1.99
CA VAL A 349 8.58 10.41 -3.25
C VAL A 349 10.01 10.98 -3.25
N CYS A 350 10.23 12.16 -2.67
CA CYS A 350 11.57 12.72 -2.49
C CYS A 350 12.44 11.87 -1.55
N ALA A 351 11.85 11.34 -0.47
CA ALA A 351 12.55 10.43 0.43
C ALA A 351 12.93 9.12 -0.29
N GLU A 352 12.00 8.51 -1.01
CA GLU A 352 12.24 7.31 -1.84
C GLU A 352 13.34 7.54 -2.90
N TYR A 353 13.37 8.75 -3.48
CA TYR A 353 14.42 9.14 -4.42
C TYR A 353 15.81 9.16 -3.76
N LEU A 354 15.93 9.78 -2.58
CA LEU A 354 17.19 9.81 -1.83
C LEU A 354 17.66 8.42 -1.40
N GLU A 355 16.75 7.55 -0.98
CA GLU A 355 17.05 6.15 -0.67
C GLU A 355 17.66 5.44 -1.89
N ASN A 356 17.02 5.57 -3.06
CA ASN A 356 17.49 4.98 -4.31
C ASN A 356 18.88 5.52 -4.74
N LEU A 357 19.12 6.83 -4.60
CA LEU A 357 20.43 7.44 -4.88
C LEU A 357 21.50 6.93 -3.92
N ALA A 358 21.18 6.80 -2.64
CA ALA A 358 22.09 6.32 -1.62
C ALA A 358 22.44 4.84 -1.83
N GLU A 359 21.44 4.00 -2.13
CA GLU A 359 21.65 2.59 -2.44
C GLU A 359 22.50 2.38 -3.70
N SER A 360 22.39 3.26 -4.68
CA SER A 360 23.21 3.23 -5.91
C SER A 360 24.60 3.85 -5.75
N GLY A 361 24.94 4.36 -4.55
CA GLY A 361 26.26 4.97 -4.27
C GLY A 361 26.46 6.33 -4.93
N GLN A 362 25.40 7.02 -5.31
CA GLN A 362 25.45 8.34 -5.97
C GLN A 362 25.46 9.51 -4.97
N THR A 363 25.43 9.22 -3.69
CA THR A 363 25.48 10.22 -2.61
C THR A 363 26.65 9.96 -1.66
N PRO A 364 27.16 10.98 -0.99
CA PRO A 364 28.20 10.83 0.03
C PRO A 364 27.65 10.33 1.39
N PHE A 365 26.36 10.00 1.46
CA PHE A 365 25.65 9.54 2.66
C PHE A 365 24.79 8.31 2.34
N LEU A 366 24.37 7.57 3.37
CA LEU A 366 23.70 6.27 3.18
C LEU A 366 22.16 6.31 3.27
N CYS A 367 21.54 7.29 3.87
CA CYS A 367 20.08 7.41 4.03
C CYS A 367 19.38 6.11 4.49
N ARG A 368 19.81 5.55 5.63
CA ARG A 368 19.26 4.26 6.12
C ARG A 368 17.85 4.34 6.63
N GLU A 369 17.48 5.44 7.29
CA GLU A 369 16.15 5.73 7.78
C GLU A 369 15.81 7.18 7.50
N ILE A 370 14.85 7.41 6.60
CA ILE A 370 14.37 8.75 6.30
C ILE A 370 13.04 8.98 7.01
N GLY A 371 12.94 10.11 7.71
CA GLY A 371 11.72 10.55 8.35
C GLY A 371 11.54 12.05 8.26
N SER A 372 10.51 12.59 8.86
CA SER A 372 10.35 14.04 9.06
C SER A 372 10.64 14.41 10.50
N TRP A 373 11.11 15.62 10.74
CA TRP A 373 11.32 16.14 12.08
C TRP A 373 10.46 17.39 12.32
N TRP A 374 9.96 17.56 13.56
CA TRP A 374 9.15 18.72 13.92
C TRP A 374 9.25 19.07 15.40
N THR A 375 9.02 20.35 15.71
CA THR A 375 8.92 20.86 17.08
C THR A 375 7.52 20.63 17.67
N GLY A 376 7.37 20.82 18.98
CA GLY A 376 6.11 20.60 19.71
C GLY A 376 4.94 21.50 19.32
N GLY A 377 5.18 22.67 18.75
CA GLY A 377 4.14 23.66 18.42
C GLY A 377 3.44 24.19 19.66
N THR A 378 4.21 24.57 20.68
CA THR A 378 3.71 25.21 21.91
C THR A 378 3.90 26.72 21.84
N SER A 379 3.31 27.47 22.79
CA SER A 379 3.55 28.92 22.90
C SER A 379 5.01 29.28 23.16
N ARG A 380 5.80 28.35 23.70
CA ARG A 380 7.24 28.54 23.99
C ARG A 380 8.13 28.04 22.85
N GLU A 381 7.64 27.10 22.05
CA GLU A 381 8.35 26.50 20.93
C GLU A 381 7.41 26.45 19.72
N PRO A 382 7.52 27.43 18.78
CA PRO A 382 6.71 27.48 17.57
C PRO A 382 6.82 26.16 16.78
N PHE A 383 5.75 25.82 16.08
CA PHE A 383 5.78 24.66 15.19
C PHE A 383 6.73 24.92 14.01
N PHE A 384 7.73 24.07 13.90
CA PHE A 384 8.66 24.05 12.77
C PHE A 384 8.79 22.60 12.31
N ARG A 385 8.90 22.36 11.01
CA ARG A 385 9.00 21.03 10.44
C ARG A 385 10.03 20.99 9.32
N ILE A 386 10.87 19.94 9.35
CA ILE A 386 11.75 19.56 8.25
C ILE A 386 11.15 18.29 7.63
N PRO A 387 10.72 18.33 6.35
CA PRO A 387 10.05 17.21 5.70
C PRO A 387 10.90 15.95 5.60
N ILE A 388 12.18 16.11 5.33
CA ILE A 388 13.12 14.99 5.09
C ILE A 388 14.31 15.15 6.03
N VAL A 389 14.54 14.14 6.85
CA VAL A 389 15.67 14.03 7.77
C VAL A 389 16.17 12.61 7.75
N ALA A 390 17.45 12.41 7.40
CA ALA A 390 18.13 11.14 7.56
C ALA A 390 19.31 11.30 8.51
N ASP A 391 19.30 10.53 9.61
CA ASP A 391 20.30 10.58 10.66
C ASP A 391 21.39 9.51 10.41
N GLU A 392 22.61 9.97 10.17
CA GLU A 392 23.78 9.12 9.89
C GLU A 392 24.83 9.20 11.03
N GLY A 393 24.43 9.64 12.20
CA GLY A 393 25.32 9.83 13.35
C GLY A 393 26.06 11.16 13.29
N ASP A 394 27.31 11.19 12.76
CA ASP A 394 28.12 12.41 12.67
C ASP A 394 27.65 13.36 11.55
N SER A 395 26.88 12.86 10.60
CA SER A 395 26.28 13.64 9.54
C SER A 395 24.76 13.52 9.53
N ILE A 396 24.11 14.50 8.90
CA ILE A 396 22.64 14.53 8.76
C ILE A 396 22.26 15.07 7.39
N VAL A 397 21.25 14.46 6.80
CA VAL A 397 20.60 14.97 5.58
C VAL A 397 19.34 15.70 5.97
N LEU A 398 19.22 16.95 5.55
CA LEU A 398 18.04 17.79 5.76
C LEU A 398 17.43 18.16 4.40
N GLY A 399 16.13 17.91 4.23
CA GLY A 399 15.46 18.18 2.97
C GLY A 399 14.23 19.06 3.14
N ALA A 400 14.08 20.04 2.23
CA ALA A 400 12.89 20.86 2.05
C ALA A 400 12.23 20.56 0.70
N CYS A 401 10.90 20.58 0.67
CA CYS A 401 10.11 20.27 -0.52
C CYS A 401 9.24 21.46 -0.90
N ASN A 402 9.38 21.94 -2.12
CA ASN A 402 8.50 22.92 -2.74
C ASN A 402 7.49 22.23 -3.65
N CYS A 403 6.25 22.14 -3.17
CA CYS A 403 5.13 21.62 -3.93
C CYS A 403 4.17 22.76 -4.32
N SER A 404 4.70 23.86 -4.85
CA SER A 404 3.91 25.01 -5.34
C SER A 404 4.19 25.26 -6.80
N GLU A 405 3.30 25.99 -7.46
CA GLU A 405 3.49 26.39 -8.86
C GLU A 405 4.63 27.39 -9.05
N GLU A 406 5.04 28.09 -7.98
CA GLU A 406 6.17 29.01 -8.02
C GLU A 406 7.50 28.29 -7.80
N PRO A 407 8.58 28.64 -8.54
CA PRO A 407 9.91 28.11 -8.33
C PRO A 407 10.43 28.35 -6.90
N ALA A 408 11.13 27.35 -6.35
CA ALA A 408 11.71 27.41 -5.01
C ALA A 408 12.71 28.57 -4.86
N GLY A 409 12.58 29.32 -3.76
CA GLY A 409 13.46 30.45 -3.42
C GLY A 409 14.40 30.16 -2.26
N SER A 410 15.35 31.08 -2.02
CA SER A 410 16.37 30.98 -0.97
C SER A 410 15.85 30.71 0.45
N PRO A 411 14.67 31.18 0.88
CA PRO A 411 14.19 30.93 2.24
C PRO A 411 14.08 29.44 2.61
N LEU A 412 13.85 28.55 1.63
CA LEU A 412 13.83 27.10 1.88
C LEU A 412 15.21 26.58 2.24
N LEU A 413 16.25 26.98 1.53
CA LEU A 413 17.63 26.63 1.82
C LEU A 413 18.11 27.24 3.14
N ASP A 414 17.78 28.51 3.38
CA ASP A 414 18.17 29.22 4.61
C ASP A 414 17.65 28.52 5.86
N SER A 415 16.45 27.94 5.78
CA SER A 415 15.85 27.15 6.87
C SER A 415 16.60 25.85 7.17
N LEU A 416 17.31 25.28 6.18
CA LEU A 416 18.12 24.07 6.33
C LEU A 416 19.56 24.38 6.77
N LEU A 417 20.12 25.50 6.31
CA LEU A 417 21.47 25.93 6.67
C LEU A 417 21.59 26.42 8.13
N THR A 418 20.47 26.68 8.77
CA THR A 418 20.42 26.99 10.20
C THR A 418 19.64 25.89 10.93
N PRO A 419 20.24 24.69 11.08
CA PRO A 419 19.55 23.55 11.63
C PRO A 419 19.17 23.78 13.09
N PRO A 420 18.04 23.23 13.55
CA PRO A 420 17.64 23.31 14.95
C PRO A 420 18.65 22.60 15.87
N ALA A 421 18.61 22.96 17.16
CA ALA A 421 19.58 22.52 18.17
C ALA A 421 19.95 21.02 18.16
N PRO A 422 19.04 20.04 17.89
CA PRO A 422 19.43 18.63 17.82
C PRO A 422 20.44 18.30 16.71
N PHE A 423 20.60 19.18 15.72
CA PHE A 423 21.40 18.94 14.51
C PHE A 423 22.55 19.95 14.31
N ALA A 424 22.67 20.96 15.19
CA ALA A 424 23.56 22.11 14.99
C ALA A 424 25.05 21.74 14.93
N ASP A 425 25.47 20.69 15.60
CA ASP A 425 26.89 20.27 15.70
C ASP A 425 27.26 19.17 14.69
N ARG A 426 26.36 18.86 13.73
CA ARG A 426 26.58 17.79 12.76
C ARG A 426 26.96 18.33 11.38
N THR A 427 27.63 17.50 10.59
CA THR A 427 27.85 17.80 9.16
C THR A 427 26.51 17.69 8.42
N CYS A 428 25.96 18.84 7.97
CA CYS A 428 24.67 18.89 7.31
C CYS A 428 24.83 18.80 5.78
N TYR A 429 24.07 17.90 5.18
CA TYR A 429 23.80 17.86 3.74
C TYR A 429 22.39 18.38 3.49
N CYS A 430 22.22 19.37 2.62
CA CYS A 430 20.96 20.03 2.36
C CYS A 430 20.40 19.68 0.99
N CYS A 431 19.17 19.20 0.92
CA CYS A 431 18.47 18.89 -0.33
C CYS A 431 17.23 19.78 -0.48
N VAL A 432 17.11 20.49 -1.58
CA VAL A 432 15.89 21.24 -1.88
C VAL A 432 15.23 20.62 -3.11
N PHE A 433 14.02 20.10 -2.92
CA PHE A 433 13.20 19.51 -3.96
C PHE A 433 12.15 20.49 -4.46
N SER A 434 11.86 20.50 -5.76
CA SER A 434 10.84 21.38 -6.33
C SER A 434 10.11 20.74 -7.51
N ILE A 435 8.78 20.91 -7.56
CA ILE A 435 7.98 20.51 -8.73
C ILE A 435 7.99 21.58 -9.84
N SER A 436 8.46 22.78 -9.55
CA SER A 436 8.41 23.98 -10.43
C SER A 436 9.78 24.60 -10.69
N GLY A 437 10.88 23.88 -10.34
CA GLY A 437 12.25 24.36 -10.50
C GLY A 437 12.68 25.38 -9.44
N PHE A 438 13.73 26.16 -9.74
CA PHE A 438 14.44 26.99 -8.76
C PHE A 438 14.63 28.43 -9.25
N LYS A 439 14.51 29.39 -8.34
CA LYS A 439 14.87 30.79 -8.61
C LYS A 439 16.39 30.93 -8.77
N LYS A 440 16.82 31.91 -9.57
CA LYS A 440 18.26 32.13 -9.90
C LYS A 440 19.13 32.33 -8.66
N GLU A 441 18.62 33.04 -7.65
CA GLU A 441 19.33 33.29 -6.40
C GLU A 441 19.64 32.00 -5.64
N LEU A 442 18.67 31.10 -5.58
CA LEU A 442 18.84 29.79 -4.95
C LEU A 442 19.83 28.90 -5.73
N ALA A 443 19.73 28.88 -7.05
CA ALA A 443 20.65 28.13 -7.91
C ALA A 443 22.09 28.61 -7.77
N GLN A 444 22.31 29.92 -7.69
CA GLN A 444 23.62 30.51 -7.46
C GLN A 444 24.19 30.16 -6.07
N ALA A 445 23.37 30.25 -5.03
CA ALA A 445 23.78 29.91 -3.66
C ALA A 445 24.20 28.44 -3.57
N ALA A 446 23.44 27.55 -4.16
CA ALA A 446 23.73 26.11 -4.17
C ALA A 446 25.01 25.76 -4.98
N ALA A 447 25.26 26.45 -6.10
CA ALA A 447 26.45 26.21 -6.93
C ALA A 447 27.79 26.47 -6.20
N HIS A 448 27.77 27.28 -5.13
CA HIS A 448 28.94 27.59 -4.31
C HIS A 448 29.10 26.68 -3.07
N ALA A 449 28.14 25.77 -2.82
CA ALA A 449 28.10 24.93 -1.64
C ALA A 449 28.16 23.45 -2.04
N SER A 450 29.22 22.76 -1.65
CA SER A 450 29.45 21.34 -1.98
C SER A 450 28.49 20.36 -1.27
N ASN A 451 27.77 20.83 -0.26
CA ASN A 451 26.84 20.06 0.56
C ASN A 451 25.37 20.42 0.31
N VAL A 452 25.06 21.10 -0.81
CA VAL A 452 23.72 21.49 -1.19
C VAL A 452 23.35 20.88 -2.54
N TRP A 453 22.22 20.21 -2.60
CA TRP A 453 21.63 19.64 -3.83
C TRP A 453 20.29 20.29 -4.13
N LEU A 454 20.12 20.72 -5.37
CA LEU A 454 18.84 21.14 -5.91
C LEU A 454 18.36 20.04 -6.84
N ILE A 455 17.18 19.51 -6.57
CA ILE A 455 16.64 18.34 -7.27
C ILE A 455 15.25 18.71 -7.75
N ASP A 456 15.07 18.83 -9.05
CA ASP A 456 13.74 19.07 -9.63
C ASP A 456 12.98 17.78 -9.93
N LEU A 457 11.72 17.92 -10.26
CA LEU A 457 10.87 16.77 -10.53
C LEU A 457 11.29 16.01 -11.80
N GLU A 458 11.92 16.68 -12.76
CA GLU A 458 12.41 16.05 -14.00
C GLU A 458 13.69 15.23 -13.73
N ASP A 459 14.52 15.64 -12.77
CA ASP A 459 15.66 14.83 -12.30
C ASP A 459 15.19 13.55 -11.62
N MET A 460 14.09 13.64 -10.86
CA MET A 460 13.51 12.51 -10.13
C MET A 460 12.77 11.54 -11.05
N ILE A 461 12.14 12.07 -12.08
CA ILE A 461 11.27 11.34 -13.02
C ILE A 461 11.73 11.68 -14.44
N PRO A 462 12.79 11.04 -14.96
CA PRO A 462 13.22 11.30 -16.31
C PRO A 462 12.08 11.04 -17.29
N SER A 463 11.72 12.05 -18.06
CA SER A 463 10.77 11.88 -19.17
C SER A 463 11.30 10.79 -20.08
N ALA A 464 10.46 9.83 -20.45
CA ALA A 464 10.79 8.88 -21.51
C ALA A 464 11.02 9.69 -22.81
N LYS A 465 12.22 10.24 -22.97
CA LYS A 465 12.61 10.91 -24.22
C LYS A 465 12.82 9.85 -25.26
N ASN A 466 12.00 9.92 -26.30
CA ASN A 466 12.04 9.38 -27.65
C ASN A 466 13.30 8.61 -28.08
#